data_c8393008760ab731237bc2415e654039
#
_entry.id   c8393008760ab731237bc2415e654039
#
_cell.length_a   1.000
_cell.length_b   1.000
_cell.length_c   1.000
_cell.angle_alpha   90.00
_cell.angle_beta   90.00
_cell.angle_gamma   90.00
#
_symmetry.space_group_name_H-M   'P 1'
#
loop_
_entity.id
_entity.type
_entity.pdbx_description
1 polymer ?
#
loop_
_entity_poly.entity_id
_entity_poly.type
_entity_poly.pdbx_seq_one_letter_code
_entity_poly.pdbx_strand_id
1 'polypeptide(L)'
;EIFNELQKKAAKLQYPRDVQSQVWAKWHDRRNERNLVLKMNTGSGKTVVGLLILKSCLNENKSPAVYVSPDNYLVQQVMDAAKELGVEVTDDVNSSRFLSGKSILVINIHKLVNGKSVFGVGDEGSKLKISSLIIDDAHACIETVEDQFTINIPRKTDAYSQLHGIFRNSLRQECESKAIEIEINDPTSYMQVPYWTWQDKISDISKKLINNKKEDCLKWVWPLVKENLKLSHCVISSSSIEISPHSIPIHMIPSLIDADRKIFMTAT
;
A
#
# COMPACT_ATOMS: atom_id res chain seq x y z
N GLU A 1 9.89 12.57 27.66
CA GLU A 1 9.62 11.63 28.78
C GLU A 1 9.80 10.18 28.34
N ILE A 2 9.01 9.63 27.39
CA ILE A 2 9.05 8.21 26.98
C ILE A 2 10.47 7.76 26.59
N PHE A 3 11.21 8.56 25.82
CA PHE A 3 12.59 8.23 25.42
C PHE A 3 13.50 8.02 26.62
N ASN A 4 13.35 8.81 27.67
CA ASN A 4 14.19 8.71 28.87
C ASN A 4 13.80 7.53 29.77
N GLU A 5 12.54 7.08 29.70
CA GLU A 5 12.02 5.95 30.46
C GLU A 5 12.38 4.58 29.89
N LEU A 6 12.88 4.53 28.65
CA LEU A 6 13.29 3.28 28.02
C LEU A 6 14.53 2.68 28.72
N GLN A 7 14.33 1.59 29.46
CA GLN A 7 15.36 0.98 30.31
C GLN A 7 16.42 0.18 29.54
N LYS A 8 16.14 -0.25 28.32
CA LYS A 8 17.00 -1.18 27.54
C LYS A 8 17.66 -0.56 26.31
N LYS A 9 17.82 0.76 26.29
CA LYS A 9 18.45 1.44 25.16
C LYS A 9 19.91 1.05 24.99
N ALA A 10 20.34 0.90 23.72
CA ALA A 10 21.75 0.75 23.40
C ALA A 10 22.55 2.00 23.83
N ALA A 11 23.82 1.82 24.23
CA ALA A 11 24.67 2.92 24.74
C ALA A 11 24.79 4.10 23.77
N LYS A 12 24.75 3.85 22.45
CA LYS A 12 24.78 4.89 21.40
C LYS A 12 23.53 5.76 21.33
N LEU A 13 22.41 5.37 22.00
CA LEU A 13 21.13 6.07 22.01
C LEU A 13 20.84 6.73 23.38
N GLN A 14 21.85 7.23 24.07
CA GLN A 14 21.66 7.85 25.39
C GLN A 14 20.83 9.13 25.34
N TYR A 15 21.02 9.93 24.29
CA TYR A 15 20.35 11.20 24.11
C TYR A 15 19.64 11.28 22.75
N PRO A 16 18.43 11.90 22.69
CA PRO A 16 17.79 12.17 21.42
C PRO A 16 18.53 13.28 20.68
N ARG A 17 18.46 13.27 19.36
CA ARG A 17 18.93 14.42 18.54
C ARG A 17 17.97 15.58 18.70
N ASP A 18 18.46 16.82 18.62
CA ASP A 18 17.64 18.03 18.76
C ASP A 18 16.43 18.04 17.81
N VAL A 19 16.64 17.63 16.56
CA VAL A 19 15.58 17.54 15.54
C VAL A 19 14.48 16.55 15.94
N GLN A 20 14.83 15.43 16.58
CA GLN A 20 13.88 14.45 17.06
C GLN A 20 13.04 15.02 18.21
N SER A 21 13.69 15.70 19.15
CA SER A 21 13.02 16.35 20.28
C SER A 21 12.03 17.43 19.81
N GLN A 22 12.40 18.24 18.81
CA GLN A 22 11.52 19.24 18.21
C GLN A 22 10.30 18.61 17.51
N VAL A 23 10.52 17.52 16.78
CA VAL A 23 9.42 16.83 16.09
C VAL A 23 8.47 16.19 17.09
N TRP A 24 8.95 15.55 18.16
CA TRP A 24 8.09 15.00 19.21
C TRP A 24 7.29 16.07 19.94
N ALA A 25 7.87 17.23 20.23
CA ALA A 25 7.15 18.36 20.83
C ALA A 25 5.99 18.82 19.92
N LYS A 26 6.29 19.10 18.64
CA LYS A 26 5.28 19.50 17.66
C LYS A 26 4.21 18.43 17.46
N TRP A 27 4.60 17.14 17.41
CA TRP A 27 3.62 16.05 17.33
C TRP A 27 2.75 15.98 18.57
N HIS A 28 3.33 16.15 19.77
CA HIS A 28 2.59 16.10 21.03
C HIS A 28 1.47 17.16 21.06
N ASP A 29 1.75 18.38 20.62
CA ASP A 29 0.76 19.45 20.55
C ASP A 29 -0.39 19.13 19.58
N ARG A 30 -0.09 18.37 18.52
CA ARG A 30 -1.04 18.00 17.46
C ARG A 30 -1.50 16.54 17.52
N ARG A 31 -1.21 15.80 18.60
CA ARG A 31 -1.46 14.34 18.69
C ARG A 31 -2.93 13.92 18.57
N ASN A 32 -3.86 14.85 18.75
CA ASN A 32 -5.28 14.62 18.57
C ASN A 32 -5.75 14.78 17.12
N GLU A 33 -4.90 15.28 16.23
CA GLU A 33 -5.21 15.33 14.82
C GLU A 33 -5.13 13.94 14.20
N ARG A 34 -6.14 13.62 13.39
CA ARG A 34 -6.27 12.29 12.81
C ARG A 34 -5.21 11.98 11.75
N ASN A 35 -4.85 12.98 10.94
CA ASN A 35 -3.93 12.85 9.81
C ASN A 35 -2.80 13.85 9.96
N LEU A 36 -1.58 13.34 10.03
CA LEU A 36 -0.38 14.16 10.14
C LEU A 36 0.65 13.75 9.08
N VAL A 37 1.37 14.73 8.57
CA VAL A 37 2.56 14.51 7.74
C VAL A 37 3.78 14.99 8.52
N LEU A 38 4.76 14.12 8.69
CA LEU A 38 6.05 14.42 9.31
C LEU A 38 7.13 14.44 8.24
N LYS A 39 7.59 15.64 7.90
CA LYS A 39 8.73 15.81 7.00
C LYS A 39 10.02 15.90 7.81
N MET A 40 10.95 14.99 7.54
CA MET A 40 12.27 14.94 8.19
C MET A 40 13.33 14.49 7.18
N ASN A 41 14.49 15.13 7.18
CA ASN A 41 15.58 14.79 6.27
C ASN A 41 16.04 13.32 6.45
N THR A 42 16.58 12.73 5.39
CA THR A 42 17.22 11.44 5.42
C THR A 42 18.34 11.43 6.48
N GLY A 43 18.47 10.33 7.23
CA GLY A 43 19.48 10.21 8.28
C GLY A 43 19.18 10.95 9.60
N SER A 44 18.07 11.71 9.69
CA SER A 44 17.65 12.41 10.92
C SER A 44 17.10 11.48 12.01
N GLY A 45 16.92 10.20 11.72
CA GLY A 45 16.39 9.20 12.65
C GLY A 45 14.86 9.13 12.68
N LYS A 46 14.21 9.24 11.51
CA LYS A 46 12.75 9.09 11.34
C LYS A 46 12.19 7.85 12.04
N THR A 47 12.87 6.70 11.87
CA THR A 47 12.45 5.43 12.46
C THR A 47 12.29 5.51 13.97
N VAL A 48 13.29 6.11 14.66
CA VAL A 48 13.22 6.34 16.12
C VAL A 48 12.04 7.22 16.49
N VAL A 49 11.81 8.29 15.72
CA VAL A 49 10.67 9.19 15.93
C VAL A 49 9.36 8.44 15.78
N GLY A 50 9.19 7.68 14.71
CA GLY A 50 7.97 6.90 14.46
C GLY A 50 7.70 5.85 15.53
N LEU A 51 8.71 5.07 15.92
CA LEU A 51 8.57 4.05 16.98
C LEU A 51 8.11 4.66 18.31
N LEU A 52 8.66 5.80 18.70
CA LEU A 52 8.29 6.46 19.96
C LEU A 52 6.91 7.12 19.89
N ILE A 53 6.51 7.63 18.74
CA ILE A 53 5.13 8.11 18.52
C ILE A 53 4.13 6.95 18.70
N LEU A 54 4.37 5.79 18.08
CA LEU A 54 3.49 4.62 18.26
C LEU A 54 3.53 4.10 19.70
N LYS A 55 4.69 4.12 20.34
CA LYS A 55 4.79 3.76 21.77
C LYS A 55 3.95 4.71 22.64
N SER A 56 3.96 6.01 22.34
CA SER A 56 3.08 6.99 23.01
C SER A 56 1.60 6.66 22.76
N CYS A 57 1.22 6.33 21.53
CA CYS A 57 -0.14 5.92 21.21
C CYS A 57 -0.58 4.69 22.00
N LEU A 58 0.29 3.68 22.15
CA LEU A 58 0.00 2.50 22.98
C LEU A 58 -0.19 2.88 24.46
N ASN A 59 0.62 3.78 25.00
CA ASN A 59 0.49 4.27 26.37
C ASN A 59 -0.82 5.04 26.58
N GLU A 60 -1.38 5.66 25.53
CA GLU A 60 -2.68 6.33 25.52
C GLU A 60 -3.85 5.38 25.20
N ASN A 61 -3.63 4.04 25.19
CA ASN A 61 -4.60 3.03 24.81
C ASN A 61 -5.14 3.17 23.37
N LYS A 62 -4.37 3.80 22.47
CA LYS A 62 -4.64 3.90 21.04
C LYS A 62 -4.04 2.70 20.28
N SER A 63 -4.50 1.51 20.65
CA SER A 63 -4.07 0.22 20.06
C SER A 63 -5.18 -0.40 19.20
N PRO A 64 -4.85 -1.28 18.26
CA PRO A 64 -3.52 -1.71 17.81
C PRO A 64 -2.72 -0.64 17.08
N ALA A 65 -1.38 -0.69 17.20
CA ALA A 65 -0.44 0.23 16.58
C ALA A 65 0.40 -0.46 15.52
N VAL A 66 0.47 0.10 14.33
CA VAL A 66 1.13 -0.50 13.17
C VAL A 66 2.13 0.48 12.53
N TYR A 67 3.34 -0.01 12.28
CA TYR A 67 4.40 0.67 11.54
C TYR A 67 4.53 0.01 10.17
N VAL A 68 4.36 0.78 9.11
CA VAL A 68 4.40 0.29 7.72
C VAL A 68 5.61 0.85 7.01
N SER A 69 6.37 -0.02 6.37
CA SER A 69 7.52 0.30 5.52
C SER A 69 7.27 -0.12 4.07
N PRO A 70 7.97 0.45 3.08
CA PRO A 70 7.79 0.08 1.67
C PRO A 70 8.06 -1.40 1.39
N ASP A 71 9.12 -1.95 1.97
CA ASP A 71 9.61 -3.30 1.68
C ASP A 71 10.08 -4.06 2.93
N ASN A 72 10.46 -5.34 2.74
CA ASN A 72 10.90 -6.20 3.83
C ASN A 72 12.30 -5.82 4.37
N TYR A 73 13.15 -5.20 3.57
CA TYR A 73 14.47 -4.76 4.01
C TYR A 73 14.33 -3.63 5.03
N LEU A 74 13.46 -2.66 4.74
CA LEU A 74 13.16 -1.56 5.67
C LEU A 74 12.39 -2.05 6.91
N VAL A 75 11.50 -3.05 6.78
CA VAL A 75 10.88 -3.71 7.94
C VAL A 75 11.96 -4.23 8.89
N GLN A 76 12.97 -4.95 8.38
CA GLN A 76 14.06 -5.47 9.21
C GLN A 76 14.86 -4.35 9.89
N GLN A 77 15.15 -3.27 9.17
CA GLN A 77 15.84 -2.11 9.77
C GLN A 77 15.01 -1.47 10.91
N VAL A 78 13.69 -1.40 10.77
CA VAL A 78 12.81 -0.90 11.84
C VAL A 78 12.82 -1.83 13.05
N MET A 79 12.79 -3.16 12.82
CA MET A 79 12.89 -4.17 13.87
C MET A 79 14.21 -4.05 14.65
N ASP A 80 15.32 -3.89 13.95
CA ASP A 80 16.64 -3.73 14.55
C ASP A 80 16.74 -2.42 15.36
N ALA A 81 16.25 -1.33 14.80
CA ALA A 81 16.18 -0.03 15.49
C ALA A 81 15.30 -0.10 16.75
N ALA A 82 14.18 -0.81 16.70
CA ALA A 82 13.30 -1.01 17.85
C ALA A 82 13.99 -1.81 18.96
N LYS A 83 14.74 -2.87 18.59
CA LYS A 83 15.55 -3.66 19.52
C LYS A 83 16.62 -2.80 20.22
N GLU A 84 17.35 -1.98 19.46
CA GLU A 84 18.34 -1.05 20.00
C GLU A 84 17.71 0.00 20.93
N LEU A 85 16.49 0.42 20.63
CA LEU A 85 15.74 1.40 21.40
C LEU A 85 15.06 0.80 22.64
N GLY A 86 14.90 -0.52 22.69
CA GLY A 86 14.17 -1.22 23.74
C GLY A 86 12.65 -1.11 23.63
N VAL A 87 12.15 -0.88 22.41
CA VAL A 87 10.70 -0.85 22.10
C VAL A 87 10.27 -2.22 21.62
N GLU A 88 9.18 -2.74 22.18
CA GLU A 88 8.64 -4.03 21.78
C GLU A 88 7.91 -3.96 20.46
N VAL A 89 8.36 -4.77 19.50
CA VAL A 89 7.80 -4.90 18.17
C VAL A 89 7.63 -6.35 17.77
N THR A 90 6.81 -6.61 16.76
CA THR A 90 6.59 -7.92 16.14
C THR A 90 6.26 -7.76 14.66
N ASP A 91 6.53 -8.74 13.83
CA ASP A 91 6.11 -8.85 12.43
C ASP A 91 4.98 -9.87 12.23
N ASP A 92 4.54 -10.51 13.33
CA ASP A 92 3.44 -11.46 13.36
C ASP A 92 2.13 -10.78 13.75
N VAL A 93 1.18 -10.74 12.81
CA VAL A 93 -0.17 -10.17 13.00
C VAL A 93 -1.01 -10.91 14.03
N ASN A 94 -0.69 -12.18 14.32
CA ASN A 94 -1.38 -13.01 15.29
C ASN A 94 -0.75 -12.96 16.69
N SER A 95 0.31 -12.19 16.86
CA SER A 95 0.99 -12.04 18.14
C SER A 95 0.02 -11.55 19.23
N SER A 96 -0.08 -12.30 20.32
CA SER A 96 -0.91 -11.92 21.47
C SER A 96 -0.51 -10.59 22.10
N ARG A 97 0.79 -10.24 22.02
CA ARG A 97 1.31 -8.96 22.51
C ARG A 97 0.86 -7.78 21.63
N PHE A 98 0.82 -7.97 20.31
CA PHE A 98 0.26 -6.99 19.39
C PHE A 98 -1.24 -6.81 19.61
N LEU A 99 -2.00 -7.91 19.61
CA LEU A 99 -3.45 -7.88 19.77
C LEU A 99 -3.88 -7.29 21.12
N SER A 100 -3.06 -7.44 22.17
CA SER A 100 -3.28 -6.84 23.48
C SER A 100 -2.74 -5.40 23.65
N GLY A 101 -2.22 -4.80 22.56
CA GLY A 101 -1.69 -3.42 22.58
C GLY A 101 -0.36 -3.26 23.32
N LYS A 102 0.40 -4.33 23.51
CA LYS A 102 1.71 -4.30 24.22
C LYS A 102 2.91 -4.16 23.29
N SER A 103 2.76 -4.49 22.01
CA SER A 103 3.80 -4.34 21.00
C SER A 103 3.28 -3.64 19.76
N ILE A 104 4.19 -3.04 19.00
CA ILE A 104 3.92 -2.44 17.69
C ILE A 104 4.10 -3.53 16.63
N LEU A 105 3.16 -3.64 15.70
CA LEU A 105 3.32 -4.47 14.51
C LEU A 105 4.13 -3.71 13.46
N VAL A 106 5.17 -4.33 12.92
CA VAL A 106 5.99 -3.77 11.84
C VAL A 106 5.81 -4.64 10.60
N ILE A 107 5.28 -4.06 9.53
CA ILE A 107 4.98 -4.77 8.27
C ILE A 107 5.38 -3.94 7.06
N ASN A 108 5.48 -4.60 5.90
CA ASN A 108 5.56 -3.88 4.62
C ASN A 108 4.17 -3.47 4.12
N ILE A 109 4.15 -2.54 3.17
CA ILE A 109 2.91 -2.01 2.60
C ILE A 109 2.09 -3.09 1.87
N HIS A 110 2.73 -4.12 1.28
CA HIS A 110 2.04 -5.22 0.62
C HIS A 110 1.22 -6.09 1.60
N LYS A 111 1.65 -6.22 2.87
CA LYS A 111 0.85 -6.89 3.89
C LYS A 111 -0.38 -6.07 4.30
N LEU A 112 -0.26 -4.73 4.28
CA LEU A 112 -1.37 -3.84 4.60
C LEU A 112 -2.39 -3.79 3.45
N VAL A 113 -1.92 -3.62 2.21
CA VAL A 113 -2.75 -3.43 1.01
C VAL A 113 -2.53 -4.58 0.05
N ASN A 114 -3.47 -5.49 0.00
CA ASN A 114 -3.59 -6.56 -1.00
C ASN A 114 -5.01 -7.13 -0.96
N GLY A 115 -5.42 -7.86 -1.99
CA GLY A 115 -6.79 -8.39 -2.11
C GLY A 115 -7.21 -9.43 -1.06
N LYS A 116 -6.30 -9.83 -0.14
CA LYS A 116 -6.57 -10.77 0.97
C LYS A 116 -6.03 -10.24 2.30
N SER A 117 -5.89 -8.91 2.41
CA SER A 117 -5.36 -8.29 3.62
C SER A 117 -6.21 -8.63 4.84
N VAL A 118 -5.57 -9.03 5.93
CA VAL A 118 -6.23 -9.25 7.23
C VAL A 118 -6.81 -7.96 7.83
N PHE A 119 -6.33 -6.81 7.34
CA PHE A 119 -6.85 -5.50 7.74
C PHE A 119 -8.12 -5.10 6.97
N GLY A 120 -8.56 -5.95 6.04
CA GLY A 120 -9.76 -5.79 5.25
C GLY A 120 -9.53 -5.24 3.85
N VAL A 121 -10.51 -5.50 2.98
CA VAL A 121 -10.60 -4.98 1.62
C VAL A 121 -12.04 -4.49 1.42
N GLY A 122 -12.21 -3.20 1.20
CA GLY A 122 -13.54 -2.60 1.09
C GLY A 122 -14.40 -2.90 2.31
N ASP A 123 -15.65 -3.26 2.07
CA ASP A 123 -16.62 -3.60 3.14
C ASP A 123 -16.69 -5.10 3.47
N GLU A 124 -15.93 -5.92 2.72
CA GLU A 124 -16.01 -7.37 2.84
C GLU A 124 -15.13 -7.93 3.99
N GLY A 125 -15.63 -8.94 4.68
CA GLY A 125 -14.89 -9.81 5.60
C GLY A 125 -14.62 -9.24 6.99
N SER A 126 -13.95 -10.07 7.80
CA SER A 126 -13.46 -9.68 9.12
C SER A 126 -12.23 -8.81 8.98
N LYS A 127 -12.19 -7.67 9.68
CA LYS A 127 -11.14 -6.68 9.60
C LYS A 127 -10.43 -6.56 10.94
N LEU A 128 -9.11 -6.74 10.93
CA LEU A 128 -8.28 -6.34 12.06
C LEU A 128 -8.15 -4.82 12.05
N LYS A 129 -8.85 -4.15 12.98
CA LYS A 129 -8.81 -2.68 13.07
C LYS A 129 -7.44 -2.20 13.52
N ILE A 130 -7.03 -1.06 12.99
CA ILE A 130 -5.82 -0.33 13.38
C ILE A 130 -6.27 0.98 14.02
N SER A 131 -5.78 1.29 15.23
CA SER A 131 -6.04 2.58 15.86
C SER A 131 -4.96 3.61 15.52
N SER A 132 -3.69 3.21 15.55
CA SER A 132 -2.57 4.10 15.25
C SER A 132 -1.70 3.52 14.12
N LEU A 133 -1.52 4.29 13.05
CA LEU A 133 -0.83 3.89 11.83
C LEU A 133 0.28 4.88 11.49
N ILE A 134 1.49 4.38 11.29
CA ILE A 134 2.58 5.12 10.66
C ILE A 134 2.87 4.48 9.31
N ILE A 135 3.01 5.32 8.28
CA ILE A 135 3.50 4.95 6.95
C ILE A 135 4.82 5.67 6.75
N ASP A 136 5.91 4.91 6.81
CA ASP A 136 7.26 5.41 6.58
C ASP A 136 7.57 5.41 5.09
N ASP A 137 8.38 6.38 4.68
CA ASP A 137 8.64 6.66 3.26
C ASP A 137 7.35 6.66 2.42
N ALA A 138 6.49 7.62 2.76
CA ALA A 138 5.12 7.66 2.25
C ALA A 138 5.05 7.68 0.72
N HIS A 139 6.04 8.28 0.01
CA HIS A 139 6.05 8.28 -1.45
C HIS A 139 6.23 6.87 -2.01
N ALA A 140 7.23 6.13 -1.55
CA ALA A 140 7.47 4.76 -1.99
C ALA A 140 6.29 3.83 -1.62
N CYS A 141 5.68 4.05 -0.47
CA CYS A 141 4.47 3.30 -0.09
C CYS A 141 3.28 3.61 -1.02
N ILE A 142 3.07 4.87 -1.42
CA ILE A 142 1.97 5.26 -2.33
C ILE A 142 2.19 4.64 -3.71
N GLU A 143 3.39 4.73 -4.28
CA GLU A 143 3.74 4.07 -5.55
C GLU A 143 3.45 2.57 -5.50
N THR A 144 3.86 1.90 -4.42
CA THR A 144 3.56 0.47 -4.23
C THR A 144 2.06 0.19 -4.12
N VAL A 145 1.28 1.09 -3.50
CA VAL A 145 -0.18 0.94 -3.42
C VAL A 145 -0.81 1.10 -4.81
N GLU A 146 -0.35 2.04 -5.64
CA GLU A 146 -0.81 2.19 -7.02
C GLU A 146 -0.60 0.89 -7.81
N ASP A 147 0.59 0.29 -7.69
CA ASP A 147 0.90 -1.01 -8.30
C ASP A 147 -0.03 -2.14 -7.80
N GLN A 148 -0.42 -2.13 -6.51
CA GLN A 148 -1.35 -3.13 -5.96
C GLN A 148 -2.78 -2.99 -6.52
N PHE A 149 -3.16 -1.83 -7.02
CA PHE A 149 -4.43 -1.60 -7.72
C PHE A 149 -4.34 -1.78 -9.24
N THR A 150 -3.17 -2.13 -9.76
CA THR A 150 -2.94 -2.33 -11.19
C THR A 150 -2.93 -3.81 -11.54
N ILE A 151 -3.84 -4.23 -12.42
CA ILE A 151 -3.85 -5.59 -13.00
C ILE A 151 -2.89 -5.59 -14.19
N ASN A 152 -1.84 -6.39 -14.13
CA ASN A 152 -0.94 -6.61 -15.25
C ASN A 152 -1.13 -8.05 -15.78
N ILE A 153 -1.69 -8.18 -16.98
CA ILE A 153 -2.06 -9.45 -17.62
C ILE A 153 -1.03 -9.76 -18.71
N PRO A 154 -0.13 -10.73 -18.47
CA PRO A 154 0.89 -11.09 -19.45
C PRO A 154 0.30 -11.68 -20.73
N ARG A 155 0.91 -11.41 -21.90
CA ARG A 155 0.46 -11.90 -23.21
C ARG A 155 0.24 -13.41 -23.28
N LYS A 156 1.04 -14.18 -22.53
CA LYS A 156 0.97 -15.65 -22.52
C LYS A 156 -0.27 -16.24 -21.84
N THR A 157 -1.11 -15.42 -21.24
CA THR A 157 -2.29 -15.86 -20.49
C THR A 157 -3.54 -15.93 -21.37
N ASP A 158 -4.50 -16.77 -20.97
CA ASP A 158 -5.80 -16.85 -21.64
C ASP A 158 -6.59 -15.54 -21.47
N ALA A 159 -6.44 -14.88 -20.32
CA ALA A 159 -7.06 -13.59 -20.03
C ALA A 159 -6.63 -12.53 -21.06
N TYR A 160 -5.34 -12.46 -21.41
CA TYR A 160 -4.84 -11.53 -22.44
C TYR A 160 -5.53 -11.77 -23.77
N SER A 161 -5.52 -13.01 -24.27
CA SER A 161 -6.11 -13.36 -25.58
C SER A 161 -7.59 -13.02 -25.66
N GLN A 162 -8.33 -13.29 -24.58
CA GLN A 162 -9.76 -13.01 -24.49
C GLN A 162 -10.06 -11.50 -24.46
N LEU A 163 -9.28 -10.72 -23.70
CA LEU A 163 -9.48 -9.25 -23.63
C LEU A 163 -9.02 -8.57 -24.92
N HIS A 164 -7.87 -8.98 -25.49
CA HIS A 164 -7.43 -8.48 -26.78
C HIS A 164 -8.50 -8.68 -27.85
N GLY A 165 -9.17 -9.86 -27.88
CA GLY A 165 -10.27 -10.15 -28.79
C GLY A 165 -11.46 -9.16 -28.63
N ILE A 166 -11.76 -8.71 -27.40
CA ILE A 166 -12.80 -7.71 -27.16
C ILE A 166 -12.41 -6.33 -27.74
N PHE A 167 -11.15 -5.94 -27.61
CA PHE A 167 -10.67 -4.60 -27.96
C PHE A 167 -10.21 -4.48 -29.43
N ARG A 168 -9.91 -5.58 -30.10
CA ARG A 168 -9.26 -5.63 -31.41
C ARG A 168 -9.85 -4.69 -32.44
N ASN A 169 -11.16 -4.71 -32.61
CA ASN A 169 -11.82 -3.89 -33.64
C ASN A 169 -11.72 -2.39 -33.30
N SER A 170 -11.89 -2.02 -32.06
CA SER A 170 -11.81 -0.62 -31.62
C SER A 170 -10.37 -0.09 -31.70
N LEU A 171 -9.39 -0.90 -31.35
CA LEU A 171 -7.96 -0.53 -31.49
C LEU A 171 -7.59 -0.31 -32.97
N ARG A 172 -8.07 -1.17 -33.88
CA ARG A 172 -7.83 -1.01 -35.32
C ARG A 172 -8.54 0.23 -35.90
N GLN A 173 -9.71 0.59 -35.36
CA GLN A 173 -10.41 1.82 -35.76
C GLN A 173 -9.66 3.08 -35.30
N GLU A 174 -9.02 3.04 -34.12
CA GLU A 174 -8.22 4.15 -33.61
C GLU A 174 -6.91 4.34 -34.38
N CYS A 175 -6.14 3.26 -34.54
CA CYS A 175 -4.87 3.28 -35.24
C CYS A 175 -4.53 1.87 -35.74
N GLU A 176 -4.81 1.59 -37.01
CA GLU A 176 -4.64 0.25 -37.59
C GLU A 176 -3.17 -0.20 -37.56
N SER A 177 -2.21 0.68 -37.88
CA SER A 177 -0.78 0.33 -37.89
C SER A 177 -0.29 -0.10 -36.52
N LYS A 178 -0.59 0.67 -35.46
CA LYS A 178 -0.20 0.31 -34.07
C LYS A 178 -0.90 -0.97 -33.59
N ALA A 179 -2.17 -1.16 -33.95
CA ALA A 179 -2.88 -2.39 -33.60
C ALA A 179 -2.22 -3.62 -34.23
N ILE A 180 -1.78 -3.52 -35.50
CA ILE A 180 -1.04 -4.58 -36.19
C ILE A 180 0.32 -4.80 -35.52
N GLU A 181 1.08 -3.75 -35.19
CA GLU A 181 2.36 -3.83 -34.48
C GLU A 181 2.24 -4.61 -33.17
N ILE A 182 1.18 -4.33 -32.36
CA ILE A 182 0.89 -5.09 -31.14
C ILE A 182 0.62 -6.58 -31.47
N GLU A 183 -0.16 -6.84 -32.51
CA GLU A 183 -0.49 -8.21 -32.94
C GLU A 183 0.75 -9.01 -33.39
N ILE A 184 1.67 -8.39 -34.12
CA ILE A 184 2.93 -9.01 -34.57
C ILE A 184 4.05 -9.00 -33.53
N ASN A 185 3.73 -8.54 -32.30
CA ASN A 185 4.63 -8.56 -31.16
C ASN A 185 5.78 -7.54 -31.21
N ASP A 186 5.55 -6.35 -31.75
CA ASP A 186 6.50 -5.25 -31.65
C ASP A 186 6.61 -4.78 -30.19
N PRO A 187 7.80 -4.86 -29.54
CA PRO A 187 7.96 -4.56 -28.13
C PRO A 187 7.78 -3.07 -27.77
N THR A 188 7.80 -2.19 -28.77
CA THR A 188 7.70 -0.74 -28.56
C THR A 188 6.29 -0.21 -28.70
N SER A 189 5.37 -1.01 -29.25
CA SER A 189 4.01 -0.58 -29.53
C SER A 189 3.06 -0.84 -28.40
N TYR A 190 2.32 0.20 -28.03
CA TYR A 190 1.23 0.16 -27.07
C TYR A 190 0.10 1.12 -27.47
N MET A 191 -1.11 0.82 -27.01
CA MET A 191 -2.30 1.65 -27.21
C MET A 191 -3.14 1.70 -25.96
N GLN A 192 -3.74 2.84 -25.68
CA GLN A 192 -4.79 2.94 -24.69
C GLN A 192 -6.11 2.46 -25.32
N VAL A 193 -6.84 1.63 -24.60
CA VAL A 193 -8.22 1.24 -25.01
C VAL A 193 -9.12 2.47 -24.93
N PRO A 194 -9.86 2.82 -25.98
CA PRO A 194 -10.76 3.98 -25.98
C PRO A 194 -11.76 3.91 -24.83
N TYR A 195 -11.98 5.03 -24.16
CA TYR A 195 -12.88 5.10 -23.00
C TYR A 195 -14.30 4.58 -23.30
N TRP A 196 -14.86 4.94 -24.44
CA TRP A 196 -16.18 4.44 -24.85
C TRP A 196 -16.21 2.93 -25.03
N THR A 197 -15.17 2.34 -25.64
CA THR A 197 -15.06 0.88 -25.78
C THR A 197 -14.98 0.22 -24.42
N TRP A 198 -14.19 0.79 -23.50
CA TRP A 198 -14.09 0.32 -22.13
C TRP A 198 -15.45 0.29 -21.43
N GLN A 199 -16.19 1.40 -21.50
CA GLN A 199 -17.51 1.52 -20.87
C GLN A 199 -18.54 0.57 -21.49
N ASP A 200 -18.62 0.51 -22.81
CA ASP A 200 -19.57 -0.35 -23.55
C ASP A 200 -19.33 -1.84 -23.29
N LYS A 201 -18.06 -2.23 -23.09
CA LYS A 201 -17.66 -3.63 -22.93
C LYS A 201 -17.43 -4.05 -21.48
N ILE A 202 -17.65 -3.17 -20.50
CA ILE A 202 -17.34 -3.41 -19.09
C ILE A 202 -17.90 -4.74 -18.55
N SER A 203 -19.10 -5.12 -18.95
CA SER A 203 -19.74 -6.37 -18.53
C SER A 203 -18.99 -7.60 -19.06
N ASP A 204 -18.56 -7.57 -20.31
CA ASP A 204 -17.84 -8.68 -20.94
C ASP A 204 -16.42 -8.77 -20.40
N ILE A 205 -15.75 -7.62 -20.21
CA ILE A 205 -14.43 -7.52 -19.57
C ILE A 205 -14.49 -8.14 -18.17
N SER A 206 -15.46 -7.70 -17.36
CA SER A 206 -15.65 -8.21 -16.00
C SER A 206 -15.85 -9.73 -15.97
N LYS A 207 -16.69 -10.28 -16.85
CA LYS A 207 -16.90 -11.73 -16.97
C LYS A 207 -15.60 -12.47 -17.30
N LYS A 208 -14.79 -11.93 -18.24
CA LYS A 208 -13.50 -12.55 -18.61
C LYS A 208 -12.51 -12.53 -17.44
N LEU A 209 -12.41 -11.40 -16.74
CA LEU A 209 -11.54 -11.30 -15.56
C LEU A 209 -11.98 -12.25 -14.43
N ILE A 210 -13.30 -12.35 -14.17
CA ILE A 210 -13.84 -13.28 -13.16
C ILE A 210 -13.52 -14.75 -13.52
N ASN A 211 -13.66 -15.12 -14.79
CA ASN A 211 -13.39 -16.49 -15.24
C ASN A 211 -11.91 -16.87 -15.07
N ASN A 212 -11.02 -15.89 -15.19
CA ASN A 212 -9.57 -16.06 -15.07
C ASN A 212 -9.01 -15.65 -13.68
N LYS A 213 -9.86 -15.38 -12.69
CA LYS A 213 -9.46 -14.87 -11.34
C LYS A 213 -8.50 -15.79 -10.56
N LYS A 214 -8.28 -17.03 -11.00
CA LYS A 214 -7.33 -17.97 -10.41
C LYS A 214 -5.91 -17.76 -10.94
N GLU A 215 -5.73 -17.05 -12.05
CA GLU A 215 -4.42 -16.69 -12.58
C GLU A 215 -3.67 -15.80 -11.55
N ASP A 216 -2.37 -16.01 -11.42
CA ASP A 216 -1.56 -15.31 -10.41
C ASP A 216 -1.62 -13.79 -10.56
N CYS A 217 -1.72 -13.28 -11.78
CA CYS A 217 -1.85 -11.85 -12.08
C CYS A 217 -3.18 -11.22 -11.61
N LEU A 218 -4.21 -12.03 -11.36
CA LEU A 218 -5.54 -11.57 -10.94
C LEU A 218 -5.86 -11.88 -9.48
N LYS A 219 -5.31 -12.95 -8.96
CA LYS A 219 -5.66 -13.53 -7.66
C LYS A 219 -5.63 -12.55 -6.48
N TRP A 220 -4.65 -11.65 -6.47
CA TRP A 220 -4.41 -10.69 -5.38
C TRP A 220 -4.96 -9.30 -5.67
N VAL A 221 -5.05 -8.94 -6.94
CA VAL A 221 -5.46 -7.60 -7.39
C VAL A 221 -6.96 -7.51 -7.64
N TRP A 222 -7.56 -8.58 -8.17
CA TRP A 222 -8.98 -8.58 -8.52
C TRP A 222 -9.91 -8.11 -7.39
N PRO A 223 -9.76 -8.54 -6.12
CA PRO A 223 -10.62 -8.07 -5.04
C PRO A 223 -10.52 -6.55 -4.79
N LEU A 224 -9.38 -5.92 -5.09
CA LEU A 224 -9.16 -4.49 -4.94
C LEU A 224 -9.80 -3.67 -6.06
N VAL A 225 -9.85 -4.22 -7.29
CA VAL A 225 -10.20 -3.47 -8.51
C VAL A 225 -11.64 -3.71 -8.97
N LYS A 226 -12.24 -4.86 -8.64
CA LYS A 226 -13.54 -5.32 -9.17
C LYS A 226 -14.66 -4.28 -9.07
N GLU A 227 -14.75 -3.52 -7.98
CA GLU A 227 -15.81 -2.52 -7.75
C GLU A 227 -15.53 -1.20 -8.48
N ASN A 228 -14.24 -0.94 -8.78
CA ASN A 228 -13.79 0.29 -9.42
C ASN A 228 -13.44 0.12 -10.90
N LEU A 229 -13.78 -1.03 -11.50
CA LEU A 229 -13.42 -1.36 -12.88
C LEU A 229 -13.94 -0.32 -13.90
N LYS A 230 -15.13 0.26 -13.67
CA LYS A 230 -15.68 1.33 -14.52
C LYS A 230 -14.82 2.60 -14.51
N LEU A 231 -14.14 2.88 -13.39
CA LEU A 231 -13.30 4.05 -13.21
C LEU A 231 -11.83 3.74 -13.51
N SER A 232 -11.57 2.65 -14.20
CA SER A 232 -10.24 2.24 -14.63
C SER A 232 -10.01 2.56 -16.10
N HIS A 233 -8.73 2.68 -16.46
CA HIS A 233 -8.28 2.71 -17.84
C HIS A 233 -7.50 1.44 -18.17
N CYS A 234 -7.33 1.19 -19.45
CA CYS A 234 -6.66 0.00 -19.94
C CYS A 234 -5.65 0.39 -21.01
N VAL A 235 -4.41 -0.06 -20.83
CA VAL A 235 -3.35 0.04 -21.84
C VAL A 235 -3.02 -1.36 -22.31
N ILE A 236 -2.95 -1.55 -23.61
CA ILE A 236 -2.57 -2.80 -24.24
C ILE A 236 -1.23 -2.64 -24.97
N SER A 237 -0.34 -3.56 -24.75
CA SER A 237 0.94 -3.66 -25.44
C SER A 237 1.12 -5.06 -26.04
N SER A 238 2.20 -5.24 -26.77
CA SER A 238 2.58 -6.57 -27.29
C SER A 238 2.90 -7.57 -26.17
N SER A 239 3.30 -7.11 -24.97
CA SER A 239 3.73 -7.95 -23.84
C SER A 239 2.67 -8.17 -22.79
N SER A 240 1.77 -7.20 -22.58
CA SER A 240 0.77 -7.23 -21.50
C SER A 240 -0.45 -6.33 -21.76
N ILE A 241 -1.50 -6.58 -21.00
CA ILE A 241 -2.61 -5.65 -20.79
C ILE A 241 -2.51 -5.16 -19.36
N GLU A 242 -2.52 -3.83 -19.20
CA GLU A 242 -2.51 -3.16 -17.93
C GLU A 242 -3.84 -2.47 -17.68
N ILE A 243 -4.48 -2.74 -16.52
CA ILE A 243 -5.73 -2.14 -16.11
C ILE A 243 -5.51 -1.49 -14.76
N SER A 244 -5.65 -0.17 -14.67
CA SER A 244 -5.43 0.60 -13.45
C SER A 244 -6.54 1.63 -13.25
N PRO A 245 -6.96 1.90 -12.01
CA PRO A 245 -7.91 2.95 -11.71
C PRO A 245 -7.28 4.33 -11.96
N HIS A 246 -8.10 5.32 -12.35
CA HIS A 246 -7.62 6.70 -12.51
C HIS A 246 -7.12 7.34 -11.21
N SER A 247 -7.51 6.81 -10.07
CA SER A 247 -7.04 7.22 -8.75
C SER A 247 -7.17 6.05 -7.77
N ILE A 248 -6.30 6.00 -6.76
CA ILE A 248 -6.36 4.94 -5.74
C ILE A 248 -7.72 4.99 -5.03
N PRO A 249 -8.52 3.93 -5.07
CA PRO A 249 -9.80 3.87 -4.37
C PRO A 249 -9.57 3.64 -2.87
N ILE A 250 -9.28 4.72 -2.12
CA ILE A 250 -8.91 4.67 -0.70
C ILE A 250 -9.95 3.94 0.17
N HIS A 251 -11.24 3.99 -0.23
CA HIS A 251 -12.32 3.27 0.47
C HIS A 251 -12.13 1.75 0.47
N MET A 252 -11.33 1.21 -0.45
CA MET A 252 -10.96 -0.20 -0.46
C MET A 252 -9.91 -0.57 0.60
N ILE A 253 -9.35 0.42 1.33
CA ILE A 253 -8.33 0.23 2.35
C ILE A 253 -8.88 0.68 3.71
N PRO A 254 -9.62 -0.18 4.44
CA PRO A 254 -10.26 0.20 5.70
C PRO A 254 -9.31 0.76 6.74
N SER A 255 -8.09 0.23 6.81
CA SER A 255 -7.06 0.72 7.74
C SER A 255 -6.67 2.19 7.52
N LEU A 256 -6.80 2.71 6.28
CA LEU A 256 -6.61 4.14 5.99
C LEU A 256 -7.86 4.97 6.28
N ILE A 257 -9.04 4.36 6.25
CA ILE A 257 -10.29 5.07 6.55
C ILE A 257 -10.53 5.12 8.06
N ASP A 258 -10.39 3.99 8.75
CA ASP A 258 -10.90 3.83 10.12
C ASP A 258 -9.88 4.20 11.21
N ALA A 259 -8.58 4.19 10.92
CA ALA A 259 -7.56 4.48 11.94
C ALA A 259 -7.78 5.85 12.61
N ASP A 260 -7.69 5.89 13.94
CA ASP A 260 -7.85 7.10 14.75
C ASP A 260 -6.72 8.11 14.48
N ARG A 261 -5.48 7.61 14.32
CA ARG A 261 -4.29 8.40 14.05
C ARG A 261 -3.50 7.82 12.88
N LYS A 262 -3.25 8.64 11.88
CA LYS A 262 -2.46 8.29 10.70
C LYS A 262 -1.33 9.29 10.51
N ILE A 263 -0.13 8.79 10.43
CA ILE A 263 1.06 9.61 10.32
C ILE A 263 1.83 9.14 9.09
N PHE A 264 2.01 10.04 8.14
CA PHE A 264 2.80 9.81 6.93
C PHE A 264 4.17 10.44 7.13
N MET A 265 5.23 9.65 7.09
CA MET A 265 6.59 10.14 7.22
C MET A 265 7.27 10.19 5.85
N THR A 266 7.94 11.30 5.57
CA THR A 266 8.64 11.51 4.30
C THR A 266 9.94 12.29 4.50
N ALA A 267 10.86 12.15 3.54
CA ALA A 267 12.08 12.94 3.46
C ALA A 267 11.92 14.18 2.56
N THR A 268 10.99 14.13 1.61
CA THR A 268 10.75 15.14 0.56
C THR A 268 9.48 15.93 0.77
#